data_e85d098b8f4a0d03651ee44ecd13d512
#
_entry.id   e85d098b8f4a0d03651ee44ecd13d512
#
_cell.length_a   1.000
_cell.length_b   1.000
_cell.length_c   1.000
_cell.angle_alpha   90.00
_cell.angle_beta   90.00
_cell.angle_gamma   90.00
#
_symmetry.space_group_name_H-M   'P 1'
#
loop_
_entity.id
_entity.type
_entity.pdbx_description
1 polymer ?
#
loop_
_entity_poly.entity_id
_entity_poly.type
_entity_poly.pdbx_seq_one_letter_code
_entity_poly.pdbx_strand_id
1 'polypeptide(L)'
;MNKELLDKYVSDGWLICQKHPTLPLAIYNYSQATQYDGHWDDVTLSCRGLIVDTETGEDIIRPFQKFFNNEEVPDEIPWETSEYVYVQEKMDGSLGILFKYKEDWVLATRGSFTSSQAIRGMEILKAKYNLDKFEHTAAYLVEIIYPENRIVVDYGEEKITFLSAVLNRSWKWNEKKEGNELHWTTATLYFHMSEIAKEDFVDTSVHFKREGVLFGKGLYEDLKARNTKNREGFVLRFFPSNYRCKIKFEDYVALHRIVTQVSSYDIWENLRDHGKLPESFLENVPDEFYDWVKKVESEVKDQFRFTKSLHAAHVSSVLRSGLDDRKKMAEAFMAVKDPRINYGILFLIADGRDPDPKIWNMVKPEYSRPFANKGEI
;
A
#
# COMPACT_ATOMS: atom_id res chain seq x y z
N MET A 1 -14.70 -9.73 -13.90
CA MET A 1 -15.03 -8.29 -13.68
C MET A 1 -15.24 -7.66 -15.05
N ASN A 2 -16.14 -6.68 -15.21
CA ASN A 2 -16.37 -6.08 -16.54
C ASN A 2 -15.18 -5.18 -16.92
N LYS A 3 -14.64 -5.37 -18.13
CA LYS A 3 -13.51 -4.58 -18.66
C LYS A 3 -13.82 -3.08 -18.71
N GLU A 4 -15.03 -2.69 -19.13
CA GLU A 4 -15.43 -1.28 -19.18
C GLU A 4 -15.38 -0.61 -17.80
N LEU A 5 -15.74 -1.34 -16.74
CA LEU A 5 -15.65 -0.87 -15.37
C LEU A 5 -14.20 -0.69 -14.95
N LEU A 6 -13.32 -1.63 -15.27
CA LEU A 6 -11.88 -1.53 -14.99
C LEU A 6 -11.25 -0.34 -15.72
N ASP A 7 -11.56 -0.17 -17.00
CA ASP A 7 -11.05 0.95 -17.81
C ASP A 7 -11.51 2.32 -17.25
N LYS A 8 -12.76 2.38 -16.75
CA LYS A 8 -13.26 3.57 -16.05
C LYS A 8 -12.44 3.89 -14.81
N TYR A 9 -12.22 2.90 -13.94
CA TYR A 9 -11.44 3.10 -12.70
C TYR A 9 -9.98 3.49 -12.98
N VAL A 10 -9.41 3.02 -14.10
CA VAL A 10 -8.09 3.47 -14.55
C VAL A 10 -8.15 4.94 -15.01
N SER A 11 -9.18 5.32 -15.77
CA SER A 11 -9.39 6.71 -16.21
C SER A 11 -9.62 7.68 -15.05
N ASP A 12 -10.33 7.21 -14.01
CA ASP A 12 -10.61 7.99 -12.80
C ASP A 12 -9.40 8.07 -11.85
N GLY A 13 -8.30 7.34 -12.16
CA GLY A 13 -7.07 7.34 -11.36
C GLY A 13 -7.06 6.39 -10.16
N TRP A 14 -8.12 5.59 -9.98
CA TRP A 14 -8.20 4.64 -8.86
C TRP A 14 -7.48 3.32 -9.10
N LEU A 15 -7.27 2.93 -10.36
CA LEU A 15 -6.52 1.76 -10.74
C LEU A 15 -5.36 2.11 -11.67
N ILE A 16 -4.33 1.26 -11.63
CA ILE A 16 -3.23 1.22 -12.60
C ILE A 16 -3.37 -0.06 -13.41
N CYS A 17 -3.15 0.03 -14.73
CA CYS A 17 -3.15 -1.10 -15.64
C CYS A 17 -1.82 -1.19 -16.37
N GLN A 18 -1.21 -2.37 -16.38
CA GLN A 18 -0.07 -2.68 -17.22
C GLN A 18 -0.39 -3.85 -18.16
N LYS A 19 -0.10 -3.69 -19.45
CA LYS A 19 -0.22 -4.77 -20.44
C LYS A 19 1.05 -5.61 -20.47
N HIS A 20 0.88 -6.92 -20.71
CA HIS A 20 2.01 -7.79 -20.98
C HIS A 20 2.64 -7.42 -22.35
N PRO A 21 3.98 -7.46 -22.49
CA PRO A 21 4.64 -7.04 -23.74
C PRO A 21 4.23 -7.83 -24.98
N THR A 22 3.94 -9.11 -24.86
CA THR A 22 3.72 -10.03 -25.98
C THR A 22 2.46 -10.88 -25.87
N LEU A 23 1.94 -11.11 -24.66
CA LEU A 23 0.74 -11.91 -24.42
C LEU A 23 -0.49 -11.00 -24.30
N PRO A 24 -1.69 -11.49 -24.65
CA PRO A 24 -2.93 -10.71 -24.51
C PRO A 24 -3.38 -10.65 -23.04
N LEU A 25 -2.52 -10.16 -22.17
CA LEU A 25 -2.73 -10.05 -20.74
C LEU A 25 -2.61 -8.61 -20.27
N ALA A 26 -3.42 -8.24 -19.29
CA ALA A 26 -3.29 -7.03 -18.52
C ALA A 26 -3.38 -7.31 -17.03
N ILE A 27 -2.60 -6.60 -16.23
CA ILE A 27 -2.63 -6.65 -14.78
C ILE A 27 -3.16 -5.34 -14.22
N TYR A 28 -4.11 -5.43 -13.30
CA TYR A 28 -4.73 -4.29 -12.64
C TYR A 28 -4.36 -4.28 -11.15
N ASN A 29 -3.97 -3.12 -10.68
CA ASN A 29 -3.67 -2.87 -9.29
C ASN A 29 -4.29 -1.55 -8.84
N TYR A 30 -4.71 -1.44 -7.58
CA TYR A 30 -5.11 -0.15 -7.04
C TYR A 30 -3.95 0.84 -7.08
N SER A 31 -4.27 2.11 -7.32
CA SER A 31 -3.28 3.20 -7.39
C SER A 31 -2.82 3.63 -5.99
N GLN A 32 -1.78 4.44 -5.92
CA GLN A 32 -1.37 5.11 -4.69
C GLN A 32 -2.44 6.09 -4.20
N ALA A 33 -3.13 6.76 -5.12
CA ALA A 33 -4.26 7.63 -4.77
C ALA A 33 -5.38 6.85 -4.07
N THR A 34 -5.77 5.67 -4.59
CA THR A 34 -6.75 4.79 -3.94
C THR A 34 -6.35 4.48 -2.50
N GLN A 35 -5.10 4.12 -2.29
CA GLN A 35 -4.60 3.73 -0.98
C GLN A 35 -4.49 4.93 -0.04
N TYR A 36 -4.00 6.06 -0.52
CA TYR A 36 -3.84 7.27 0.25
C TYR A 36 -5.19 7.89 0.65
N ASP A 37 -6.12 8.00 -0.30
CA ASP A 37 -7.45 8.58 -0.06
C ASP A 37 -8.40 7.60 0.64
N GLY A 38 -8.03 6.34 0.74
CA GLY A 38 -8.88 5.29 1.33
C GLY A 38 -10.09 4.96 0.46
N HIS A 39 -9.96 5.09 -0.87
CA HIS A 39 -11.03 4.80 -1.82
C HIS A 39 -11.20 3.29 -2.03
N TRP A 40 -11.77 2.62 -1.02
CA TRP A 40 -11.96 1.17 -1.03
C TRP A 40 -13.39 0.80 -1.33
N ASP A 41 -13.58 0.01 -2.38
CA ASP A 41 -14.82 -0.63 -2.79
C ASP A 41 -14.50 -2.04 -3.35
N ASP A 42 -15.52 -2.78 -3.77
CA ASP A 42 -15.36 -4.14 -4.29
C ASP A 42 -14.39 -4.23 -5.48
N VAL A 43 -14.30 -3.17 -6.29
CA VAL A 43 -13.42 -3.12 -7.45
C VAL A 43 -11.98 -2.89 -7.02
N THR A 44 -11.72 -1.86 -6.24
CA THR A 44 -10.37 -1.49 -5.80
C THR A 44 -9.78 -2.52 -4.85
N LEU A 45 -10.59 -3.09 -3.94
CA LEU A 45 -10.20 -4.20 -3.06
C LEU A 45 -9.78 -5.44 -3.85
N SER A 46 -10.49 -5.75 -4.94
CA SER A 46 -10.21 -6.93 -5.78
C SER A 46 -9.03 -6.73 -6.73
N CYS A 47 -8.68 -5.48 -7.06
CA CYS A 47 -7.59 -5.16 -7.96
C CYS A 47 -6.25 -5.03 -7.21
N ARG A 48 -5.71 -6.17 -6.77
CA ARG A 48 -4.37 -6.29 -6.18
C ARG A 48 -3.55 -7.34 -6.94
N GLY A 49 -3.27 -7.03 -8.22
CA GLY A 49 -2.65 -7.96 -9.15
C GLY A 49 -3.67 -8.80 -9.94
N LEU A 50 -4.89 -8.28 -10.13
CA LEU A 50 -5.90 -8.93 -10.98
C LEU A 50 -5.38 -9.04 -12.41
N ILE A 51 -5.31 -10.26 -12.95
CA ILE A 51 -4.88 -10.51 -14.33
C ILE A 51 -6.09 -10.83 -15.20
N VAL A 52 -6.20 -10.11 -16.31
CA VAL A 52 -7.30 -10.18 -17.27
C VAL A 52 -6.75 -10.55 -18.65
N ASP A 53 -7.45 -11.43 -19.35
CA ASP A 53 -7.22 -11.67 -20.77
C ASP A 53 -7.82 -10.51 -21.58
N THR A 54 -6.99 -9.82 -22.36
CA THR A 54 -7.42 -8.61 -23.08
C THR A 54 -8.23 -8.88 -24.34
N GLU A 55 -8.20 -10.13 -24.86
CA GLU A 55 -8.98 -10.55 -26.02
C GLU A 55 -10.40 -10.93 -25.61
N THR A 56 -10.55 -11.66 -24.50
CA THR A 56 -11.86 -12.12 -24.01
C THR A 56 -12.49 -11.15 -23.00
N GLY A 57 -11.71 -10.35 -22.33
CA GLY A 57 -12.13 -9.50 -21.21
C GLY A 57 -12.38 -10.28 -19.91
N GLU A 58 -12.05 -11.57 -19.88
CA GLU A 58 -12.23 -12.41 -18.70
C GLU A 58 -11.09 -12.22 -17.69
N ASP A 59 -11.43 -12.13 -16.42
CA ASP A 59 -10.45 -12.21 -15.35
C ASP A 59 -10.00 -13.65 -15.15
N ILE A 60 -8.71 -13.88 -15.36
CA ILE A 60 -8.11 -15.21 -15.34
C ILE A 60 -7.42 -15.55 -14.02
N ILE A 61 -6.81 -14.58 -13.36
CA ILE A 61 -6.20 -14.76 -12.04
C ILE A 61 -6.71 -13.69 -11.09
N ARG A 62 -7.29 -14.12 -9.97
CA ARG A 62 -7.66 -13.28 -8.83
C ARG A 62 -6.77 -13.62 -7.64
N PRO A 63 -5.71 -12.84 -7.36
CA PRO A 63 -4.87 -13.04 -6.19
C PRO A 63 -5.58 -12.67 -4.89
N PHE A 64 -4.81 -12.48 -3.81
CA PHE A 64 -5.36 -11.93 -2.57
C PHE A 64 -5.93 -10.53 -2.82
N GLN A 65 -7.14 -10.30 -2.35
CA GLN A 65 -7.68 -8.96 -2.24
C GLN A 65 -6.81 -8.09 -1.32
N LYS A 66 -6.99 -6.77 -1.37
CA LYS A 66 -6.41 -5.89 -0.35
C LYS A 66 -6.94 -6.33 1.02
N PHE A 67 -6.04 -6.44 1.98
CA PHE A 67 -6.35 -6.64 3.40
C PHE A 67 -5.51 -5.70 4.24
N PHE A 68 -6.03 -5.34 5.40
CA PHE A 68 -5.57 -4.24 6.23
C PHE A 68 -4.83 -4.74 7.47
N ASN A 69 -4.13 -3.83 8.17
CA ASN A 69 -3.65 -4.11 9.50
C ASN A 69 -4.85 -4.29 10.44
N ASN A 70 -4.70 -5.14 11.44
CA ASN A 70 -5.76 -5.38 12.43
C ASN A 70 -6.23 -4.09 13.10
N GLU A 71 -5.32 -3.16 13.33
CA GLU A 71 -5.59 -1.88 13.98
C GLU A 71 -6.39 -0.90 13.10
N GLU A 72 -6.31 -1.04 11.76
CA GLU A 72 -7.03 -0.19 10.81
C GLU A 72 -8.53 -0.54 10.73
N VAL A 73 -8.88 -1.81 10.97
CA VAL A 73 -10.23 -2.34 10.76
C VAL A 73 -10.67 -3.27 11.91
N PRO A 74 -10.56 -2.86 13.19
CA PRO A 74 -10.77 -3.74 14.32
C PRO A 74 -12.19 -4.32 14.39
N ASP A 75 -13.19 -3.57 13.94
CA ASP A 75 -14.61 -3.96 13.99
C ASP A 75 -15.02 -4.88 12.82
N GLU A 76 -14.19 -4.99 11.76
CA GLU A 76 -14.48 -5.82 10.60
C GLU A 76 -13.99 -7.26 10.76
N ILE A 77 -13.16 -7.53 11.77
CA ILE A 77 -12.50 -8.82 11.95
C ILE A 77 -13.50 -9.85 12.46
N PRO A 78 -13.75 -10.94 11.72
CA PRO A 78 -14.84 -11.87 12.00
C PRO A 78 -14.50 -12.88 13.11
N TRP A 79 -14.04 -12.42 14.28
CA TRP A 79 -13.72 -13.27 15.43
C TRP A 79 -14.94 -14.11 15.86
N GLU A 80 -16.12 -13.50 15.91
CA GLU A 80 -17.32 -14.13 16.43
C GLU A 80 -17.94 -15.18 15.49
N THR A 81 -17.70 -15.03 14.18
CA THR A 81 -18.29 -15.89 13.15
C THR A 81 -17.33 -16.93 12.59
N SER A 82 -16.06 -16.88 12.97
CA SER A 82 -15.04 -17.79 12.46
C SER A 82 -14.91 -19.05 13.30
N GLU A 83 -14.73 -20.19 12.64
CA GLU A 83 -14.48 -21.49 13.27
C GLU A 83 -12.99 -21.71 13.54
N TYR A 84 -12.15 -21.22 12.62
CA TYR A 84 -10.69 -21.35 12.66
C TYR A 84 -10.01 -20.06 12.22
N VAL A 85 -8.83 -19.81 12.77
CA VAL A 85 -7.89 -18.79 12.30
C VAL A 85 -6.57 -19.46 11.95
N TYR A 86 -6.15 -19.30 10.70
CA TYR A 86 -4.83 -19.70 10.25
C TYR A 86 -3.88 -18.53 10.43
N VAL A 87 -2.77 -18.76 11.10
CA VAL A 87 -1.72 -17.76 11.31
C VAL A 87 -0.52 -18.15 10.44
N GLN A 88 -0.17 -17.27 9.52
CA GLN A 88 0.98 -17.42 8.64
C GLN A 88 2.02 -16.37 8.97
N GLU A 89 3.30 -16.71 8.86
CA GLU A 89 4.35 -15.71 8.92
C GLU A 89 4.19 -14.73 7.76
N LYS A 90 4.26 -13.43 8.08
CA LYS A 90 4.28 -12.41 7.05
C LYS A 90 5.71 -12.25 6.53
N MET A 91 5.92 -12.67 5.29
CA MET A 91 7.20 -12.53 4.61
C MET A 91 7.39 -11.09 4.13
N ASP A 92 8.63 -10.62 4.18
CA ASP A 92 9.06 -9.27 3.80
C ASP A 92 9.81 -9.32 2.47
N GLY A 93 9.11 -9.14 1.38
CA GLY A 93 9.62 -9.18 0.02
C GLY A 93 8.64 -8.58 -0.98
N SER A 94 8.54 -9.19 -2.16
CA SER A 94 7.59 -8.77 -3.19
C SER A 94 6.63 -9.88 -3.56
N LEU A 95 5.33 -9.59 -3.53
CA LEU A 95 4.32 -10.55 -3.99
C LEU A 95 4.53 -10.89 -5.46
N GLY A 96 4.72 -12.17 -5.74
CA GLY A 96 4.74 -12.76 -7.07
C GLY A 96 3.46 -13.57 -7.34
N ILE A 97 3.04 -13.60 -8.59
CA ILE A 97 1.91 -14.35 -9.11
C ILE A 97 2.45 -15.22 -10.24
N LEU A 98 2.73 -16.49 -9.95
CA LEU A 98 3.24 -17.47 -10.91
C LEU A 98 2.07 -18.27 -11.47
N PHE A 99 1.93 -18.30 -12.79
CA PHE A 99 0.86 -19.07 -13.46
C PHE A 99 1.28 -19.52 -14.85
N LYS A 100 0.63 -20.55 -15.36
CA LYS A 100 0.79 -20.96 -16.74
C LYS A 100 -0.28 -20.29 -17.62
N TYR A 101 0.15 -19.65 -18.71
CA TYR A 101 -0.74 -19.11 -19.73
C TYR A 101 -0.37 -19.72 -21.08
N LYS A 102 -1.26 -20.53 -21.66
CA LYS A 102 -0.95 -21.38 -22.82
C LYS A 102 0.26 -22.27 -22.51
N GLU A 103 1.35 -22.13 -23.27
CA GLU A 103 2.56 -22.94 -23.09
C GLU A 103 3.60 -22.26 -22.14
N ASP A 104 3.41 -21.00 -21.81
CA ASP A 104 4.41 -20.21 -21.07
C ASP A 104 4.10 -20.11 -19.59
N TRP A 105 5.13 -20.26 -18.76
CA TRP A 105 5.07 -19.86 -17.37
C TRP A 105 5.34 -18.34 -17.25
N VAL A 106 4.43 -17.64 -16.61
CA VAL A 106 4.48 -16.20 -16.39
C VAL A 106 4.59 -15.92 -14.89
N LEU A 107 5.49 -15.03 -14.51
CA LEU A 107 5.54 -14.46 -13.16
C LEU A 107 5.28 -12.97 -13.27
N ALA A 108 4.28 -12.49 -12.55
CA ALA A 108 4.00 -11.08 -12.39
C ALA A 108 4.20 -10.67 -10.92
N THR A 109 4.54 -9.42 -10.67
CA THR A 109 4.35 -8.80 -9.36
C THR A 109 2.94 -8.23 -9.25
N ARG A 110 2.62 -7.58 -8.14
CA ARG A 110 1.30 -6.98 -7.91
C ARG A 110 0.82 -6.03 -9.03
N GLY A 111 1.73 -5.36 -9.73
CA GLY A 111 1.39 -4.37 -10.74
C GLY A 111 2.19 -4.50 -12.05
N SER A 112 3.05 -5.50 -12.21
CA SER A 112 3.94 -5.57 -13.36
C SER A 112 4.33 -6.98 -13.76
N PHE A 113 4.37 -7.21 -15.10
CA PHE A 113 4.96 -8.42 -15.69
C PHE A 113 6.47 -8.30 -15.95
N THR A 114 7.02 -7.07 -15.92
CA THR A 114 8.38 -6.75 -16.34
C THR A 114 9.22 -6.05 -15.28
N SER A 115 8.75 -6.01 -14.04
CA SER A 115 9.54 -5.46 -12.93
C SER A 115 10.80 -6.30 -12.69
N SER A 116 11.84 -5.69 -12.14
CA SER A 116 13.08 -6.40 -11.76
C SER A 116 12.78 -7.58 -10.83
N GLN A 117 11.79 -7.43 -9.94
CA GLN A 117 11.34 -8.49 -9.05
C GLN A 117 10.70 -9.66 -9.80
N ALA A 118 9.86 -9.39 -10.81
CA ALA A 118 9.25 -10.44 -11.63
C ALA A 118 10.32 -11.20 -12.44
N ILE A 119 11.26 -10.47 -13.03
CA ILE A 119 12.36 -11.06 -13.81
C ILE A 119 13.24 -11.93 -12.90
N ARG A 120 13.73 -11.37 -11.80
CA ARG A 120 14.61 -12.09 -10.87
C ARG A 120 13.91 -13.28 -10.23
N GLY A 121 12.64 -13.09 -9.81
CA GLY A 121 11.84 -14.19 -9.25
C GLY A 121 11.66 -15.36 -10.23
N MET A 122 11.46 -15.09 -11.53
CA MET A 122 11.37 -16.14 -12.55
C MET A 122 12.72 -16.85 -12.74
N GLU A 123 13.85 -16.14 -12.66
CA GLU A 123 15.19 -16.75 -12.72
C GLU A 123 15.39 -17.72 -11.54
N ILE A 124 15.07 -17.29 -10.30
CA ILE A 124 15.16 -18.12 -9.10
C ILE A 124 14.27 -19.36 -9.24
N LEU A 125 13.00 -19.17 -9.69
CA LEU A 125 12.07 -20.28 -9.89
C LEU A 125 12.60 -21.32 -10.87
N LYS A 126 13.08 -20.91 -12.03
CA LYS A 126 13.62 -21.80 -13.06
C LYS A 126 14.90 -22.51 -12.63
N ALA A 127 15.72 -21.85 -11.80
CA ALA A 127 16.95 -22.44 -11.27
C ALA A 127 16.66 -23.51 -10.19
N LYS A 128 15.62 -23.30 -9.39
CA LYS A 128 15.35 -24.15 -8.20
C LYS A 128 14.31 -25.24 -8.46
N TYR A 129 13.33 -25.02 -9.37
CA TYR A 129 12.19 -25.89 -9.55
C TYR A 129 12.03 -26.35 -11.01
N ASN A 130 11.53 -27.57 -11.18
CA ASN A 130 10.99 -28.01 -12.46
C ASN A 130 9.52 -27.56 -12.56
N LEU A 131 9.27 -26.46 -13.29
CA LEU A 131 7.94 -25.88 -13.43
C LEU A 131 6.93 -26.79 -14.12
N ASP A 132 7.36 -27.78 -14.91
CA ASP A 132 6.46 -28.75 -15.56
C ASP A 132 5.76 -29.70 -14.56
N LYS A 133 6.26 -29.75 -13.34
CA LYS A 133 5.60 -30.49 -12.24
C LYS A 133 4.50 -29.71 -11.54
N PHE A 134 4.39 -28.42 -11.81
CA PHE A 134 3.37 -27.57 -11.18
C PHE A 134 2.03 -27.76 -11.86
N GLU A 135 0.95 -27.69 -11.06
CA GLU A 135 -0.41 -27.79 -11.57
C GLU A 135 -0.77 -26.55 -12.41
N HIS A 136 -1.15 -26.75 -13.67
CA HIS A 136 -1.42 -25.67 -14.62
C HIS A 136 -2.73 -24.92 -14.33
N THR A 137 -3.67 -25.59 -13.66
CA THR A 137 -4.96 -25.02 -13.26
C THR A 137 -4.86 -24.11 -12.04
N ALA A 138 -3.65 -24.00 -11.47
CA ALA A 138 -3.36 -23.14 -10.34
C ALA A 138 -2.47 -21.95 -10.72
N ALA A 139 -2.69 -20.82 -10.03
CA ALA A 139 -1.74 -19.73 -9.94
C ALA A 139 -1.18 -19.68 -8.51
N TYR A 140 0.12 -19.65 -8.41
CA TYR A 140 0.84 -19.71 -7.14
C TYR A 140 1.20 -18.30 -6.69
N LEU A 141 0.77 -17.95 -5.48
CA LEU A 141 1.11 -16.68 -4.85
C LEU A 141 2.38 -16.92 -4.03
N VAL A 142 3.41 -16.16 -4.33
CA VAL A 142 4.74 -16.33 -3.74
C VAL A 142 5.26 -15.01 -3.19
N GLU A 143 6.18 -15.07 -2.23
CA GLU A 143 7.02 -13.94 -1.86
C GLU A 143 8.38 -14.11 -2.53
N ILE A 144 8.79 -13.10 -3.30
CA ILE A 144 10.06 -13.03 -4.00
C ILE A 144 11.05 -12.32 -3.09
N ILE A 145 12.08 -13.04 -2.68
CA ILE A 145 13.07 -12.58 -1.70
C ILE A 145 14.48 -12.71 -2.33
N TYR A 146 15.20 -11.59 -2.39
CA TYR A 146 16.62 -11.56 -2.76
C TYR A 146 17.26 -10.29 -2.20
N PRO A 147 18.61 -10.25 -2.04
CA PRO A 147 19.28 -9.18 -1.29
C PRO A 147 18.97 -7.76 -1.78
N GLU A 148 18.92 -7.54 -3.11
CA GLU A 148 18.65 -6.21 -3.70
C GLU A 148 17.17 -5.78 -3.56
N ASN A 149 16.28 -6.70 -3.22
CA ASN A 149 14.86 -6.45 -2.94
C ASN A 149 14.56 -6.42 -1.43
N ARG A 150 15.58 -6.37 -0.59
CA ARG A 150 15.42 -6.31 0.86
C ARG A 150 14.73 -5.00 1.27
N ILE A 151 13.68 -5.11 2.07
CA ILE A 151 12.99 -3.95 2.68
C ILE A 151 13.57 -3.73 4.09
N VAL A 152 13.27 -4.64 5.03
CA VAL A 152 13.79 -4.60 6.41
C VAL A 152 14.43 -5.92 6.80
N VAL A 153 13.70 -7.04 6.61
CA VAL A 153 14.11 -8.36 7.07
C VAL A 153 15.28 -8.89 6.23
N ASP A 154 16.30 -9.40 6.91
CA ASP A 154 17.45 -10.04 6.27
C ASP A 154 17.28 -11.57 6.33
N TYR A 155 17.04 -12.16 5.18
CA TYR A 155 16.91 -13.62 5.07
C TYR A 155 18.25 -14.33 4.78
N GLY A 156 19.32 -13.56 4.48
CA GLY A 156 20.66 -14.10 4.21
C GLY A 156 20.81 -14.80 2.85
N GLU A 157 19.73 -15.05 2.14
CA GLU A 157 19.71 -15.80 0.86
C GLU A 157 18.58 -15.33 -0.05
N GLU A 158 18.71 -15.63 -1.35
CA GLU A 158 17.59 -15.47 -2.27
C GLU A 158 16.70 -16.71 -2.24
N LYS A 159 15.38 -16.49 -2.20
CA LYS A 159 14.41 -17.57 -2.20
C LYS A 159 13.03 -17.15 -2.71
N ILE A 160 12.24 -18.15 -3.07
CA ILE A 160 10.82 -18.02 -3.30
C ILE A 160 10.10 -18.70 -2.15
N THR A 161 9.22 -17.99 -1.47
CA THR A 161 8.38 -18.58 -0.43
C THR A 161 6.95 -18.68 -0.94
N PHE A 162 6.39 -19.87 -0.98
CA PHE A 162 5.01 -20.09 -1.42
C PHE A 162 4.03 -19.72 -0.32
N LEU A 163 3.12 -18.79 -0.62
CA LEU A 163 2.14 -18.26 0.34
C LEU A 163 0.78 -18.97 0.22
N SER A 164 0.34 -19.21 -1.03
CA SER A 164 -0.96 -19.80 -1.33
C SER A 164 -1.05 -20.14 -2.82
N ALA A 165 -2.18 -20.77 -3.22
CA ALA A 165 -2.53 -20.90 -4.60
C ALA A 165 -3.99 -20.51 -4.83
N VAL A 166 -4.30 -20.04 -6.04
CA VAL A 166 -5.63 -19.64 -6.48
C VAL A 166 -5.93 -20.25 -7.85
N LEU A 167 -7.19 -20.27 -8.26
CA LEU A 167 -7.58 -20.85 -9.54
C LEU A 167 -7.02 -20.03 -10.72
N ASN A 168 -6.41 -20.73 -11.68
CA ASN A 168 -6.02 -20.19 -12.98
C ASN A 168 -7.15 -20.46 -14.00
N ARG A 169 -7.95 -19.46 -14.30
CA ARG A 169 -9.11 -19.55 -15.19
C ARG A 169 -8.75 -19.49 -16.68
N SER A 170 -7.51 -19.13 -17.02
CA SER A 170 -7.04 -19.22 -18.42
C SER A 170 -6.96 -20.65 -18.92
N TRP A 171 -6.87 -21.58 -18.00
CA TRP A 171 -6.85 -22.99 -18.30
C TRP A 171 -8.30 -23.50 -18.36
N LYS A 172 -8.91 -23.53 -19.55
CA LYS A 172 -10.26 -24.07 -19.74
C LYS A 172 -10.21 -25.58 -19.47
N TRP A 173 -10.85 -25.99 -18.39
CA TRP A 173 -11.16 -27.37 -18.12
C TRP A 173 -12.00 -27.90 -19.30
N ASN A 174 -11.57 -28.99 -19.93
CA ASN A 174 -12.33 -29.64 -21.01
C ASN A 174 -13.78 -29.86 -20.56
N GLU A 175 -14.74 -29.28 -21.26
CA GLU A 175 -16.18 -29.23 -20.98
C GLU A 175 -16.90 -30.57 -20.84
N LYS A 176 -16.20 -31.70 -20.71
CA LYS A 176 -16.75 -33.05 -20.71
C LYS A 176 -16.91 -33.75 -19.36
N LYS A 177 -16.80 -33.02 -18.24
CA LYS A 177 -17.25 -33.58 -16.95
C LYS A 177 -18.29 -32.65 -16.32
N GLU A 178 -19.55 -32.97 -16.66
CA GLU A 178 -20.72 -32.45 -15.95
C GLU A 178 -20.57 -32.68 -14.44
N GLY A 179 -20.75 -31.62 -13.66
CA GLY A 179 -21.32 -31.75 -12.30
C GLY A 179 -20.41 -31.61 -11.12
N ASN A 180 -19.18 -31.04 -11.20
CA ASN A 180 -18.51 -30.54 -10.01
C ASN A 180 -17.69 -29.29 -10.37
N GLU A 181 -18.17 -28.14 -9.95
CA GLU A 181 -17.29 -27.02 -9.68
C GLU A 181 -16.26 -27.51 -8.66
N LEU A 182 -15.06 -27.82 -9.14
CA LEU A 182 -13.93 -28.10 -8.25
C LEU A 182 -13.63 -26.80 -7.49
N HIS A 183 -14.27 -26.65 -6.35
CA HIS A 183 -13.73 -25.82 -5.29
C HIS A 183 -12.39 -26.46 -4.89
N TRP A 184 -11.32 -26.06 -5.59
CA TRP A 184 -9.98 -26.30 -5.09
C TRP A 184 -9.91 -25.64 -3.73
N THR A 185 -10.19 -26.42 -2.69
CA THR A 185 -9.93 -25.94 -1.35
C THR A 185 -8.42 -25.67 -1.31
N THR A 186 -8.04 -24.58 -0.71
CA THR A 186 -6.64 -24.22 -0.44
C THR A 186 -5.87 -25.45 0.12
N ALA A 187 -6.55 -26.36 0.78
CA ALA A 187 -6.01 -27.62 1.30
C ALA A 187 -5.53 -28.60 0.23
N THR A 188 -6.23 -28.76 -0.89
CA THR A 188 -5.83 -29.71 -1.94
C THR A 188 -4.61 -29.21 -2.71
N LEU A 189 -4.55 -27.90 -2.97
CA LEU A 189 -3.36 -27.26 -3.55
C LEU A 189 -2.16 -27.30 -2.58
N TYR A 190 -2.41 -27.13 -1.30
CA TYR A 190 -1.39 -27.24 -0.26
C TYR A 190 -0.78 -28.66 -0.21
N PHE A 191 -1.60 -29.69 -0.35
CA PHE A 191 -1.13 -31.08 -0.35
C PHE A 191 -0.27 -31.40 -1.58
N HIS A 192 -0.68 -30.97 -2.76
CA HIS A 192 0.08 -31.18 -3.99
C HIS A 192 1.40 -30.41 -4.01
N MET A 193 1.39 -29.19 -3.51
CA MET A 193 2.57 -28.35 -3.40
C MET A 193 3.59 -28.86 -2.37
N SER A 194 3.14 -29.51 -1.31
CA SER A 194 4.04 -30.06 -0.28
C SER A 194 4.98 -31.14 -0.84
N GLU A 195 4.66 -31.77 -1.96
CA GLU A 195 5.54 -32.74 -2.64
C GLU A 195 6.60 -32.06 -3.52
N ILE A 196 6.33 -30.83 -4.03
CA ILE A 196 7.20 -30.15 -4.99
C ILE A 196 8.14 -29.17 -4.32
N ALA A 197 7.70 -28.50 -3.27
CA ALA A 197 8.39 -27.38 -2.65
C ALA A 197 8.25 -27.34 -1.11
N LYS A 198 8.31 -28.49 -0.46
CA LYS A 198 7.99 -28.68 0.98
C LYS A 198 8.72 -27.72 1.92
N GLU A 199 9.97 -27.39 1.62
CA GLU A 199 10.81 -26.53 2.48
C GLU A 199 10.62 -25.02 2.22
N ASP A 200 9.94 -24.68 1.14
CA ASP A 200 9.78 -23.29 0.69
C ASP A 200 8.35 -22.74 0.92
N PHE A 201 7.53 -23.46 1.69
CA PHE A 201 6.23 -22.94 2.11
C PHE A 201 6.37 -22.03 3.32
N VAL A 202 5.57 -20.96 3.31
CA VAL A 202 5.38 -20.17 4.54
C VAL A 202 4.79 -21.09 5.61
N ASP A 203 5.37 -21.06 6.79
CA ASP A 203 4.87 -21.86 7.90
C ASP A 203 3.44 -21.41 8.26
N THR A 204 2.50 -22.35 8.09
CA THR A 204 1.08 -22.18 8.43
C THR A 204 0.67 -23.01 9.63
N SER A 205 1.63 -23.44 10.43
CA SER A 205 1.48 -24.51 11.42
C SER A 205 0.55 -24.19 12.59
N VAL A 206 0.05 -22.97 12.70
CA VAL A 206 -0.78 -22.60 13.86
C VAL A 206 -2.24 -22.44 13.46
N HIS A 207 -3.04 -23.48 13.76
CA HIS A 207 -4.49 -23.42 13.65
C HIS A 207 -5.07 -23.16 15.03
N PHE A 208 -5.76 -22.03 15.22
CA PHE A 208 -6.51 -21.78 16.44
C PHE A 208 -7.98 -22.10 16.18
N LYS A 209 -8.57 -22.99 16.99
CA LYS A 209 -10.00 -23.28 17.00
C LYS A 209 -10.71 -22.31 17.94
N ARG A 210 -11.95 -21.94 17.59
CA ARG A 210 -12.80 -21.07 18.41
C ARG A 210 -13.01 -21.56 19.85
N GLU A 211 -12.95 -22.86 20.08
CA GLU A 211 -13.09 -23.48 21.42
C GLU A 211 -11.83 -23.33 22.30
N GLY A 212 -10.74 -22.75 21.76
CA GLY A 212 -9.50 -22.52 22.49
C GLY A 212 -9.53 -21.26 23.36
N VAL A 213 -8.79 -21.30 24.47
CA VAL A 213 -8.71 -20.21 25.49
C VAL A 213 -8.15 -18.90 24.93
N LEU A 214 -7.44 -18.93 23.78
CA LEU A 214 -6.77 -17.77 23.15
C LEU A 214 -7.44 -17.31 21.86
N PHE A 215 -8.73 -17.55 21.66
CA PHE A 215 -9.41 -17.07 20.47
C PHE A 215 -9.87 -15.60 20.64
N GLY A 216 -10.01 -14.85 19.53
CA GLY A 216 -10.44 -13.47 19.59
C GLY A 216 -9.32 -12.49 19.95
N LYS A 217 -9.65 -11.49 20.75
CA LYS A 217 -8.71 -10.44 21.16
C LYS A 217 -7.48 -10.99 21.88
N GLY A 218 -7.66 -12.08 22.65
CA GLY A 218 -6.55 -12.74 23.35
C GLY A 218 -5.51 -13.33 22.40
N LEU A 219 -5.95 -13.91 21.27
CA LEU A 219 -5.03 -14.40 20.23
C LEU A 219 -4.27 -13.25 19.58
N TYR A 220 -4.97 -12.15 19.29
CA TYR A 220 -4.33 -10.97 18.70
C TYR A 220 -3.21 -10.43 19.60
N GLU A 221 -3.48 -10.24 20.89
CA GLU A 221 -2.50 -9.73 21.86
C GLU A 221 -1.31 -10.72 22.05
N ASP A 222 -1.57 -12.02 22.07
CA ASP A 222 -0.52 -13.04 22.13
C ASP A 222 0.39 -12.99 20.88
N LEU A 223 -0.20 -12.89 19.69
CA LEU A 223 0.56 -12.80 18.45
C LEU A 223 1.38 -11.51 18.37
N LYS A 224 0.81 -10.39 18.80
CA LYS A 224 1.52 -9.10 18.86
C LYS A 224 2.68 -9.15 19.86
N ALA A 225 2.49 -9.81 21.00
CA ALA A 225 3.53 -9.99 22.00
C ALA A 225 4.70 -10.89 21.56
N ARG A 226 4.52 -11.68 20.48
CA ARG A 226 5.59 -12.49 19.87
C ARG A 226 6.58 -11.67 19.04
N ASN A 227 6.60 -10.34 19.21
CA ASN A 227 7.52 -9.43 18.56
C ASN A 227 8.97 -9.93 18.69
N THR A 228 9.61 -10.22 17.57
CA THR A 228 11.00 -10.70 17.51
C THR A 228 11.74 -9.95 16.42
N LYS A 229 13.03 -9.75 16.64
CA LYS A 229 13.90 -9.09 15.64
C LYS A 229 13.93 -9.88 14.34
N ASN A 230 14.10 -9.15 13.24
CA ASN A 230 14.25 -9.72 11.89
C ASN A 230 13.02 -10.53 11.41
N ARG A 231 11.82 -10.11 11.80
CA ARG A 231 10.54 -10.64 11.30
C ARG A 231 9.55 -9.50 11.09
N GLU A 232 8.69 -9.61 10.07
CA GLU A 232 7.72 -8.57 9.78
C GLU A 232 6.47 -8.69 10.67
N GLY A 233 5.97 -9.91 10.86
CA GLY A 233 4.75 -10.15 11.63
C GLY A 233 3.98 -11.38 11.14
N PHE A 234 2.65 -11.29 11.15
CA PHE A 234 1.76 -12.37 10.76
C PHE A 234 0.66 -11.91 9.80
N VAL A 235 0.17 -12.86 8.98
CA VAL A 235 -1.09 -12.76 8.26
C VAL A 235 -2.07 -13.74 8.89
N LEU A 236 -3.25 -13.25 9.26
CA LEU A 236 -4.35 -14.05 9.80
C LEU A 236 -5.36 -14.29 8.68
N ARG A 237 -5.81 -15.54 8.54
CA ARG A 237 -6.86 -15.94 7.63
C ARG A 237 -7.98 -16.63 8.38
N PHE A 238 -9.18 -16.10 8.28
CA PHE A 238 -10.37 -16.55 9.00
C PHE A 238 -11.20 -17.50 8.14
N PHE A 239 -11.60 -18.63 8.71
CA PHE A 239 -12.48 -19.62 8.05
C PHE A 239 -13.86 -19.63 8.71
N PRO A 240 -14.98 -19.71 7.96
CA PRO A 240 -15.08 -19.96 6.51
C PRO A 240 -15.03 -18.70 5.63
N SER A 241 -15.07 -17.49 6.18
CA SER A 241 -15.18 -16.22 5.44
C SER A 241 -14.03 -15.96 4.45
N ASN A 242 -12.88 -16.60 4.67
CA ASN A 242 -11.64 -16.33 3.94
C ASN A 242 -11.11 -14.88 4.11
N TYR A 243 -11.67 -14.14 5.07
CA TYR A 243 -11.20 -12.81 5.45
C TYR A 243 -9.74 -12.86 5.88
N ARG A 244 -8.99 -11.82 5.57
CA ARG A 244 -7.58 -11.69 5.99
C ARG A 244 -7.33 -10.35 6.65
N CYS A 245 -6.48 -10.36 7.67
CA CYS A 245 -5.84 -9.17 8.19
C CYS A 245 -4.36 -9.45 8.48
N LYS A 246 -3.58 -8.41 8.73
CA LYS A 246 -2.16 -8.52 9.03
C LYS A 246 -1.84 -7.89 10.40
N ILE A 247 -0.85 -8.46 11.07
CA ILE A 247 -0.25 -7.94 12.30
C ILE A 247 1.21 -7.68 11.99
N LYS A 248 1.68 -6.44 12.13
CA LYS A 248 3.09 -6.10 11.99
C LYS A 248 3.73 -5.91 13.36
N PHE A 249 4.98 -6.36 13.51
CA PHE A 249 5.73 -6.19 14.73
C PHE A 249 6.22 -4.76 14.89
N GLU A 250 6.24 -4.26 16.13
CA GLU A 250 6.67 -2.89 16.43
C GLU A 250 8.14 -2.65 16.03
N ASP A 251 9.02 -3.63 16.26
CA ASP A 251 10.43 -3.54 15.84
C ASP A 251 10.57 -3.41 14.32
N TYR A 252 9.74 -4.16 13.55
CA TYR A 252 9.72 -4.04 12.10
C TYR A 252 9.26 -2.65 11.65
N VAL A 253 8.15 -2.14 12.22
CA VAL A 253 7.62 -0.82 11.87
C VAL A 253 8.62 0.28 12.24
N ALA A 254 9.32 0.16 13.37
CA ALA A 254 10.36 1.11 13.77
C ALA A 254 11.56 1.11 12.81
N LEU A 255 12.02 -0.07 12.37
CA LEU A 255 13.11 -0.18 11.38
C LEU A 255 12.67 0.33 10.01
N HIS A 256 11.44 0.02 9.58
CA HIS A 256 10.88 0.50 8.32
C HIS A 256 10.83 2.03 8.28
N ARG A 257 10.44 2.69 9.40
CA ARG A 257 10.50 4.14 9.57
C ARG A 257 11.91 4.71 9.33
N ILE A 258 12.94 4.02 9.85
CA ILE A 258 14.32 4.47 9.71
C ILE A 258 14.78 4.34 8.24
N VAL A 259 14.43 3.24 7.59
CA VAL A 259 14.81 2.96 6.19
C VAL A 259 14.15 3.95 5.23
N THR A 260 12.88 4.25 5.43
CA THR A 260 12.13 5.16 4.53
C THR A 260 12.46 6.64 4.75
N GLN A 261 12.97 7.01 5.93
CA GLN A 261 13.37 8.38 6.31
C GLN A 261 12.30 9.46 6.10
N VAL A 262 11.04 9.12 5.91
CA VAL A 262 9.95 10.10 5.70
C VAL A 262 9.84 11.03 6.91
N SER A 263 9.85 12.33 6.65
CA SER A 263 9.74 13.39 7.66
C SER A 263 8.71 14.46 7.29
N SER A 264 8.34 15.29 8.26
CA SER A 264 7.48 16.45 8.03
C SER A 264 8.08 17.45 7.04
N TYR A 265 9.40 17.49 6.91
CA TYR A 265 10.08 18.35 5.94
C TYR A 265 9.90 17.85 4.52
N ASP A 266 9.97 16.54 4.27
CA ASP A 266 9.74 15.96 2.95
C ASP A 266 8.30 16.23 2.48
N ILE A 267 7.32 16.15 3.39
CA ILE A 267 5.93 16.49 3.10
C ILE A 267 5.81 17.97 2.74
N TRP A 268 6.38 18.87 3.56
CA TRP A 268 6.35 20.31 3.32
C TRP A 268 7.04 20.68 2.00
N GLU A 269 8.20 20.11 1.69
CA GLU A 269 8.93 20.35 0.43
C GLU A 269 8.09 19.95 -0.79
N ASN A 270 7.48 18.77 -0.77
CA ASN A 270 6.63 18.32 -1.86
C ASN A 270 5.39 19.23 -2.03
N LEU A 271 4.77 19.67 -0.93
CA LEU A 271 3.63 20.61 -1.01
C LEU A 271 4.03 21.99 -1.54
N ARG A 272 5.20 22.48 -1.14
CA ARG A 272 5.76 23.75 -1.62
C ARG A 272 6.03 23.70 -3.13
N ASP A 273 6.63 22.61 -3.60
CA ASP A 273 7.15 22.52 -4.95
C ASP A 273 6.09 22.05 -5.97
N HIS A 274 5.12 21.23 -5.52
CA HIS A 274 4.12 20.59 -6.39
C HIS A 274 2.66 20.93 -6.02
N GLY A 275 2.41 21.58 -4.89
CA GLY A 275 1.05 21.85 -4.37
C GLY A 275 0.31 20.64 -3.83
N LYS A 276 0.85 19.43 -4.04
CA LYS A 276 0.31 18.14 -3.59
C LYS A 276 1.43 17.13 -3.38
N LEU A 277 1.14 16.05 -2.67
CA LEU A 277 2.06 14.91 -2.60
C LEU A 277 2.02 14.12 -3.91
N PRO A 278 3.14 13.96 -4.63
CA PRO A 278 3.20 13.18 -5.87
C PRO A 278 3.12 11.68 -5.58
N GLU A 279 2.67 10.88 -6.56
CA GLU A 279 2.60 9.41 -6.43
C GLU A 279 3.96 8.81 -6.09
N SER A 280 5.03 9.29 -6.73
CA SER A 280 6.41 8.82 -6.48
C SER A 280 6.86 9.02 -5.01
N PHE A 281 6.33 10.03 -4.32
CA PHE A 281 6.55 10.20 -2.89
C PHE A 281 5.74 9.17 -2.09
N LEU A 282 4.43 9.02 -2.42
CA LEU A 282 3.53 8.10 -1.72
C LEU A 282 3.91 6.63 -1.91
N GLU A 283 4.51 6.26 -3.04
CA GLU A 283 5.03 4.90 -3.28
C GLU A 283 6.06 4.45 -2.24
N ASN A 284 6.82 5.39 -1.70
CA ASN A 284 7.85 5.13 -0.70
C ASN A 284 7.34 5.25 0.75
N VAL A 285 6.07 5.59 0.95
CA VAL A 285 5.45 5.73 2.28
C VAL A 285 4.74 4.43 2.65
N PRO A 286 5.13 3.74 3.72
CA PRO A 286 4.39 2.60 4.24
C PRO A 286 2.96 2.94 4.65
N ASP A 287 2.04 1.99 4.50
CA ASP A 287 0.61 2.14 4.84
C ASP A 287 0.42 2.70 6.26
N GLU A 288 1.22 2.22 7.19
CA GLU A 288 1.15 2.57 8.61
C GLU A 288 1.41 4.07 8.88
N PHE A 289 2.05 4.76 7.94
CA PHE A 289 2.40 6.18 8.10
C PHE A 289 1.40 7.13 7.44
N TYR A 290 0.44 6.64 6.66
CA TYR A 290 -0.49 7.47 5.91
C TYR A 290 -1.31 8.41 6.79
N ASP A 291 -1.79 7.96 7.94
CA ASP A 291 -2.56 8.83 8.85
C ASP A 291 -1.70 9.99 9.37
N TRP A 292 -0.44 9.70 9.70
CA TRP A 292 0.50 10.74 10.10
C TRP A 292 0.83 11.69 8.93
N VAL A 293 1.06 11.15 7.72
CA VAL A 293 1.30 11.96 6.51
C VAL A 293 0.12 12.87 6.21
N LYS A 294 -1.10 12.34 6.21
CA LYS A 294 -2.35 13.10 6.01
C LYS A 294 -2.52 14.21 7.04
N LYS A 295 -2.22 13.90 8.31
CA LYS A 295 -2.27 14.90 9.39
C LYS A 295 -1.30 16.05 9.13
N VAL A 296 -0.04 15.75 8.84
CA VAL A 296 0.99 16.77 8.57
C VAL A 296 0.63 17.57 7.31
N GLU A 297 0.18 16.89 6.24
CA GLU A 297 -0.28 17.54 5.01
C GLU A 297 -1.41 18.52 5.28
N SER A 298 -2.44 18.12 6.03
CA SER A 298 -3.57 18.97 6.39
C SER A 298 -3.12 20.18 7.22
N GLU A 299 -2.31 19.95 8.27
CA GLU A 299 -1.79 21.01 9.13
C GLU A 299 -1.00 22.05 8.34
N VAL A 300 -0.12 21.64 7.44
CA VAL A 300 0.69 22.54 6.62
C VAL A 300 -0.18 23.31 5.63
N LYS A 301 -1.12 22.64 4.95
CA LYS A 301 -2.06 23.31 4.02
C LYS A 301 -2.98 24.29 4.72
N ASP A 302 -3.46 23.97 5.92
CA ASP A 302 -4.32 24.84 6.72
C ASP A 302 -3.56 26.07 7.20
N GLN A 303 -2.33 25.90 7.69
CA GLN A 303 -1.48 27.01 8.07
C GLN A 303 -1.15 27.93 6.89
N PHE A 304 -0.88 27.35 5.71
CA PHE A 304 -0.65 28.12 4.50
C PHE A 304 -1.88 28.96 4.12
N ARG A 305 -3.06 28.34 4.05
CA ARG A 305 -4.32 29.01 3.73
C ARG A 305 -4.65 30.11 4.74
N PHE A 306 -4.51 29.80 6.02
CA PHE A 306 -4.74 30.75 7.10
C PHE A 306 -3.80 31.94 6.99
N THR A 307 -2.50 31.72 6.84
CA THR A 307 -1.48 32.77 6.72
C THR A 307 -1.75 33.67 5.52
N LYS A 308 -2.05 33.08 4.36
CA LYS A 308 -2.39 33.82 3.13
C LYS A 308 -3.63 34.70 3.33
N SER A 309 -4.70 34.14 3.88
CA SER A 309 -5.96 34.85 4.15
C SER A 309 -5.80 35.97 5.17
N LEU A 310 -5.05 35.73 6.24
CA LEU A 310 -4.79 36.73 7.28
C LEU A 310 -4.08 37.97 6.71
N HIS A 311 -3.01 37.76 5.94
CA HIS A 311 -2.25 38.84 5.32
C HIS A 311 -3.07 39.58 4.26
N ALA A 312 -3.82 38.87 3.41
CA ALA A 312 -4.69 39.47 2.42
C ALA A 312 -5.80 40.36 3.06
N ALA A 313 -6.37 39.90 4.19
CA ALA A 313 -7.37 40.66 4.93
C ALA A 313 -6.79 41.97 5.50
N HIS A 314 -5.58 41.92 6.03
CA HIS A 314 -4.89 43.13 6.52
C HIS A 314 -4.62 44.14 5.41
N VAL A 315 -4.06 43.70 4.29
CA VAL A 315 -3.83 44.57 3.12
C VAL A 315 -5.14 45.21 2.63
N SER A 316 -6.19 44.39 2.49
CA SER A 316 -7.51 44.85 2.06
C SER A 316 -8.11 45.86 3.03
N SER A 317 -7.88 45.71 4.34
CA SER A 317 -8.33 46.68 5.36
C SER A 317 -7.63 48.02 5.22
N VAL A 318 -6.31 48.01 5.01
CA VAL A 318 -5.51 49.25 4.86
C VAL A 318 -5.88 49.97 3.54
N LEU A 319 -6.05 49.23 2.43
CA LEU A 319 -6.47 49.80 1.15
C LEU A 319 -7.86 50.44 1.23
N ARG A 320 -8.81 49.79 1.92
CA ARG A 320 -10.16 50.36 2.13
C ARG A 320 -10.21 51.62 2.99
N SER A 321 -9.21 51.86 3.81
CA SER A 321 -9.10 53.11 4.60
C SER A 321 -8.58 54.30 3.80
N GLY A 322 -8.39 54.14 2.47
CA GLY A 322 -7.99 55.24 1.56
C GLY A 322 -6.52 55.64 1.70
N LEU A 323 -5.68 54.75 2.23
CA LEU A 323 -4.23 54.98 2.37
C LEU A 323 -3.53 54.59 1.05
N ASP A 324 -3.56 55.48 0.04
CA ASP A 324 -2.96 55.24 -1.27
C ASP A 324 -1.45 55.58 -1.31
N ASP A 325 -0.95 56.30 -0.29
CA ASP A 325 0.46 56.64 -0.17
C ASP A 325 1.24 55.47 0.45
N ARG A 326 2.28 55.01 -0.30
CA ARG A 326 3.14 53.89 0.12
C ARG A 326 3.78 54.09 1.52
N LYS A 327 4.13 55.35 1.89
CA LYS A 327 4.69 55.62 3.20
C LYS A 327 3.65 55.42 4.30
N LYS A 328 2.43 55.90 4.09
CA LYS A 328 1.32 55.74 5.03
C LYS A 328 0.89 54.26 5.15
N MET A 329 0.89 53.52 4.02
CA MET A 329 0.66 52.08 4.07
C MET A 329 1.73 51.34 4.89
N ALA A 330 3.00 51.70 4.72
CA ALA A 330 4.10 51.12 5.49
C ALA A 330 3.95 51.38 6.98
N GLU A 331 3.60 52.62 7.36
CA GLU A 331 3.32 52.99 8.77
C GLU A 331 2.14 52.18 9.33
N ALA A 332 1.07 52.00 8.55
CA ALA A 332 -0.09 51.17 8.93
C ALA A 332 0.28 49.69 9.10
N PHE A 333 1.07 49.14 8.19
CA PHE A 333 1.53 47.75 8.30
C PHE A 333 2.44 47.53 9.51
N MET A 334 3.38 48.46 9.78
CA MET A 334 4.27 48.38 10.93
C MET A 334 3.57 48.65 12.28
N ALA A 335 2.40 49.27 12.28
CA ALA A 335 1.59 49.46 13.47
C ALA A 335 0.89 48.16 13.94
N VAL A 336 0.80 47.13 13.07
CA VAL A 336 0.21 45.85 13.43
C VAL A 336 1.15 45.10 14.37
N LYS A 337 0.69 44.81 15.58
CA LYS A 337 1.48 44.12 16.63
C LYS A 337 1.08 42.63 16.75
N ASP A 338 0.60 42.01 15.70
CA ASP A 338 0.28 40.60 15.71
C ASP A 338 1.54 39.78 15.29
N PRO A 339 2.07 38.89 16.16
CA PRO A 339 3.27 38.13 15.86
C PRO A 339 3.11 37.16 14.66
N ARG A 340 1.87 36.87 14.26
CA ARG A 340 1.55 36.05 13.09
C ARG A 340 1.71 36.79 11.76
N ILE A 341 1.88 38.14 11.82
CA ILE A 341 1.99 39.00 10.64
C ILE A 341 3.45 39.18 10.24
N ASN A 342 3.76 38.84 9.01
CA ASN A 342 5.04 39.14 8.36
C ASN A 342 4.87 40.34 7.43
N TYR A 343 5.47 41.47 7.79
CA TYR A 343 5.37 42.70 7.02
C TYR A 343 5.80 42.55 5.56
N GLY A 344 6.82 41.72 5.30
CA GLY A 344 7.27 41.45 3.94
C GLY A 344 6.23 40.77 3.08
N ILE A 345 5.32 39.97 3.65
CA ILE A 345 4.19 39.37 2.94
C ILE A 345 3.15 40.45 2.64
N LEU A 346 2.85 41.33 3.59
CA LEU A 346 1.92 42.47 3.36
C LEU A 346 2.37 43.33 2.17
N PHE A 347 3.67 43.67 2.11
CA PHE A 347 4.20 44.45 0.99
C PHE A 347 4.14 43.69 -0.36
N LEU A 348 4.42 42.38 -0.37
CA LEU A 348 4.29 41.61 -1.60
C LEU A 348 2.86 41.63 -2.12
N ILE A 349 1.87 41.42 -1.24
CA ILE A 349 0.45 41.45 -1.61
C ILE A 349 0.06 42.86 -2.07
N ALA A 350 0.45 43.91 -1.36
CA ALA A 350 0.14 45.30 -1.70
C ALA A 350 0.76 45.70 -3.05
N ASP A 351 1.93 45.20 -3.38
CA ASP A 351 2.62 45.43 -4.66
C ASP A 351 2.10 44.53 -5.80
N GLY A 352 1.11 43.66 -5.58
CA GLY A 352 0.60 42.69 -6.54
C GLY A 352 1.61 41.59 -6.90
N ARG A 353 2.61 41.33 -6.07
CA ARG A 353 3.63 40.32 -6.23
C ARG A 353 3.23 39.05 -5.51
N ASP A 354 3.73 37.92 -5.99
CA ASP A 354 3.44 36.60 -5.41
C ASP A 354 4.01 36.46 -3.98
N PRO A 355 3.15 36.28 -2.95
CA PRO A 355 3.57 36.09 -1.57
C PRO A 355 3.86 34.63 -1.22
N ASP A 356 3.47 33.68 -2.05
CA ASP A 356 3.43 32.25 -1.73
C ASP A 356 4.80 31.67 -1.32
N PRO A 357 5.94 32.00 -1.99
CA PRO A 357 7.25 31.51 -1.56
C PRO A 357 7.62 31.93 -0.13
N LYS A 358 7.20 33.13 0.26
CA LYS A 358 7.48 33.63 1.61
C LYS A 358 6.55 33.04 2.65
N ILE A 359 5.30 32.75 2.27
CA ILE A 359 4.32 32.05 3.11
C ILE A 359 4.79 30.61 3.35
N TRP A 360 5.23 29.89 2.32
CA TRP A 360 5.77 28.54 2.47
C TRP A 360 6.93 28.46 3.46
N ASN A 361 7.84 29.42 3.41
CA ASN A 361 8.94 29.49 4.39
C ASN A 361 8.45 29.75 5.82
N MET A 362 7.36 30.52 5.98
CA MET A 362 6.81 30.84 7.30
C MET A 362 6.06 29.67 7.93
N VAL A 363 5.43 28.82 7.11
CA VAL A 363 4.64 27.67 7.57
C VAL A 363 5.43 26.35 7.56
N LYS A 364 6.76 26.43 7.45
CA LYS A 364 7.61 25.25 7.57
C LYS A 364 7.35 24.58 8.93
N PRO A 365 6.94 23.29 8.97
CA PRO A 365 6.64 22.61 10.22
C PRO A 365 7.91 22.38 11.06
N GLU A 366 7.74 22.06 12.33
CA GLU A 366 8.82 21.46 13.10
C GLU A 366 9.18 20.08 12.52
N TYR A 367 10.47 19.74 12.61
CA TYR A 367 10.92 18.43 12.14
C TYR A 367 10.29 17.31 12.98
N SER A 368 9.64 16.38 12.32
CA SER A 368 9.06 15.18 12.97
C SER A 368 9.08 13.99 12.03
N ARG A 369 8.98 12.79 12.59
CA ARG A 369 8.85 11.52 11.87
C ARG A 369 7.63 10.77 12.39
N PRO A 370 7.03 9.85 11.59
CA PRO A 370 5.93 9.02 12.05
C PRO A 370 6.37 8.19 13.27
N PHE A 371 5.50 8.08 14.27
CA PHE A 371 5.72 7.31 15.51
C PHE A 371 6.99 7.67 16.32
N ALA A 372 7.60 8.82 16.09
CA ALA A 372 8.70 9.29 16.95
C ALA A 372 8.18 9.55 18.37
N ASN A 373 8.77 8.92 19.37
CA ASN A 373 8.51 9.26 20.77
C ASN A 373 9.02 10.68 21.06
N LYS A 374 8.32 11.43 21.93
CA LYS A 374 8.66 12.81 22.29
C LYS A 374 10.07 13.02 22.91
N GLY A 375 10.95 12.06 22.84
CA GLY A 375 12.32 12.10 23.33
C GLY A 375 13.40 11.72 22.30
N GLU A 376 13.02 11.46 21.04
CA GLU A 376 13.94 11.05 19.96
C GLU A 376 14.19 12.17 18.92
N ILE A 377 13.90 13.44 19.29
CA ILE A 377 14.13 14.62 18.42
C ILE A 377 15.46 15.24 18.78
#